data_5955a62f13fd8f54ce3a995871411c45
#
_entry.id   5955a62f13fd8f54ce3a995871411c45
#
_cell.length_a   1.000
_cell.length_b   1.000
_cell.length_c   1.000
_cell.angle_alpha   90.00
_cell.angle_beta   90.00
_cell.angle_gamma   90.00
#
_symmetry.space_group_name_H-M   'P 1'
#
loop_
_entity.id
_entity.type
_entity.pdbx_description
1 polymer ?
#
loop_
_entity_poly.entity_id
_entity_poly.type
_entity_poly.pdbx_seq_one_letter_code
_entity_poly.pdbx_strand_id
1 'polypeptide(L)'
;KLEIPQLNVAEYHRPYVAAWLETADQKVVGNLTVLYDVKKKDKAGEKWLKDMRQWWRKSGRDLAMPVDGVSGATRAPGEHTLTFPGAKALLDKLPAGEYQVVVEAAREAGGRELVRVPFQWPLKSAQSVPAKGKEELGNVVVQLKP
;
A
#
# COMPACT_ATOMS: atom_id res chain seq x y z
N LYS A 1 6.96 -0.93 -7.99
CA LYS A 1 6.87 0.48 -8.45
C LYS A 1 5.45 0.97 -8.34
N LEU A 2 5.30 2.17 -7.85
CA LEU A 2 4.00 2.79 -7.63
C LEU A 2 4.00 4.17 -8.31
N GLU A 3 3.04 4.39 -9.18
CA GLU A 3 2.85 5.70 -9.79
C GLU A 3 1.72 6.47 -9.10
N ILE A 4 2.02 7.67 -8.62
CA ILE A 4 1.04 8.61 -8.10
C ILE A 4 0.76 9.63 -9.20
N PRO A 5 -0.47 9.65 -9.77
CA PRO A 5 -0.77 10.54 -10.89
C PRO A 5 -0.74 12.00 -10.49
N GLN A 6 -0.37 12.85 -11.45
CA GLN A 6 -0.54 14.29 -11.33
C GLN A 6 -2.00 14.61 -11.60
N LEU A 7 -2.71 15.11 -10.59
CA LEU A 7 -4.12 15.45 -10.71
C LEU A 7 -4.30 16.97 -10.83
N ASN A 8 -5.14 17.37 -11.77
CA ASN A 8 -5.46 18.79 -11.98
C ASN A 8 -6.73 19.14 -11.22
N VAL A 9 -6.59 19.39 -9.92
CA VAL A 9 -7.68 19.71 -9.01
C VAL A 9 -7.41 21.03 -8.29
N ALA A 10 -8.47 21.70 -7.82
CA ALA A 10 -8.37 23.02 -7.19
C ALA A 10 -7.55 22.99 -5.90
N GLU A 11 -7.65 21.93 -5.11
CA GLU A 11 -6.92 21.77 -3.87
C GLU A 11 -6.30 20.37 -3.86
N TYR A 12 -4.98 20.29 -4.04
CA TYR A 12 -4.28 19.02 -4.10
C TYR A 12 -3.60 18.68 -2.78
N HIS A 13 -3.93 17.53 -2.25
CA HIS A 13 -3.23 16.91 -1.12
C HIS A 13 -2.56 15.63 -1.58
N ARG A 14 -1.33 15.37 -1.11
CA ARG A 14 -0.64 14.11 -1.40
C ARG A 14 -1.45 12.95 -0.85
N PRO A 15 -1.62 11.86 -1.63
CA PRO A 15 -2.41 10.74 -1.17
C PRO A 15 -1.74 10.00 -0.01
N TYR A 16 -2.55 9.49 0.89
CA TYR A 16 -2.14 8.45 1.82
C TYR A 16 -2.19 7.13 1.07
N VAL A 17 -1.19 6.29 1.28
CA VAL A 17 -1.08 5.01 0.59
C VAL A 17 -0.79 3.93 1.60
N ALA A 18 -1.55 2.84 1.55
CA ALA A 18 -1.25 1.63 2.30
C ALA A 18 -1.06 0.46 1.33
N ALA A 19 -0.11 -0.40 1.63
CA ALA A 19 0.11 -1.63 0.89
C ALA A 19 0.27 -2.78 1.87
N TRP A 20 -0.38 -3.90 1.56
CA TRP A 20 -0.35 -5.07 2.43
C TRP A 20 -0.49 -6.35 1.61
N LEU A 21 -0.21 -7.48 2.28
CA LEU A 21 -0.39 -8.82 1.72
C LEU A 21 -1.70 -9.42 2.23
N GLU A 22 -2.44 -10.05 1.33
CA GLU A 22 -3.66 -10.80 1.65
C GLU A 22 -3.59 -12.20 1.06
N THR A 23 -4.33 -13.13 1.68
CA THR A 23 -4.65 -14.41 1.07
C THR A 23 -5.67 -14.23 -0.06
N ALA A 24 -5.91 -15.26 -0.88
CA ALA A 24 -6.90 -15.19 -1.95
C ALA A 24 -8.31 -14.91 -1.42
N ASP A 25 -8.62 -15.33 -0.19
CA ASP A 25 -9.91 -15.07 0.46
C ASP A 25 -9.91 -13.75 1.27
N GLN A 26 -8.97 -12.87 0.98
CA GLN A 26 -8.90 -11.49 1.49
C GLN A 26 -8.63 -11.37 3.00
N LYS A 27 -7.89 -12.30 3.57
CA LYS A 27 -7.39 -12.18 4.94
C LYS A 27 -6.02 -11.55 4.94
N VAL A 28 -5.81 -10.54 5.78
CA VAL A 28 -4.52 -9.84 5.88
C VAL A 28 -3.46 -10.76 6.47
N VAL A 29 -2.32 -10.84 5.76
CA VAL A 29 -1.14 -11.57 6.21
C VAL A 29 -0.17 -10.63 6.91
N GLY A 30 0.01 -9.43 6.38
CA GLY A 30 0.89 -8.44 6.98
C GLY A 30 0.92 -7.15 6.18
N ASN A 31 1.29 -6.05 6.84
CA ASN A 31 1.44 -4.75 6.21
C ASN A 31 2.83 -4.59 5.61
N LEU A 32 2.89 -3.99 4.40
CA LEU A 32 4.15 -3.65 3.75
C LEU A 32 4.55 -2.21 4.02
N THR A 33 3.62 -1.28 3.82
CA THR A 33 3.87 0.14 4.07
C THR A 33 2.58 0.90 4.30
N VAL A 34 2.68 1.98 5.05
CA VAL A 34 1.62 2.98 5.20
C VAL A 34 2.28 4.36 5.09
N LEU A 35 1.90 5.10 4.06
CA LEU A 35 2.44 6.44 3.79
C LEU A 35 1.40 7.47 4.19
N TYR A 36 1.74 8.29 5.19
CA TYR A 36 0.84 9.32 5.69
C TYR A 36 1.63 10.52 6.18
N ASP A 37 0.95 11.55 6.64
CA ASP A 37 1.59 12.77 7.09
C ASP A 37 2.14 12.60 8.52
N VAL A 38 3.29 11.95 8.62
CA VAL A 38 3.92 11.56 9.89
C VAL A 38 4.46 12.74 10.70
N LYS A 39 4.73 13.88 10.03
CA LYS A 39 5.36 15.04 10.65
C LYS A 39 4.40 16.09 11.17
N LYS A 40 3.09 15.92 10.98
CA LYS A 40 2.12 16.86 11.53
C LYS A 40 2.15 16.89 13.04
N LYS A 41 2.02 18.10 13.60
CA LYS A 41 2.00 18.32 15.05
C LYS A 41 0.86 17.55 15.70
N ASP A 42 1.10 17.08 16.93
CA ASP A 42 0.10 16.39 17.74
C ASP A 42 -0.56 15.20 17.04
N LYS A 43 0.19 14.54 16.14
CA LYS A 43 -0.28 13.40 15.37
C LYS A 43 -1.52 13.71 14.54
N ALA A 44 -1.69 14.97 14.13
CA ALA A 44 -2.87 15.39 13.34
C ALA A 44 -3.01 14.65 12.01
N GLY A 45 -1.90 14.18 11.41
CA GLY A 45 -1.93 13.39 10.19
C GLY A 45 -2.62 12.05 10.33
N GLU A 46 -2.68 11.49 11.53
CA GLU A 46 -3.27 10.17 11.77
C GLU A 46 -4.80 10.16 11.60
N LYS A 47 -5.46 11.30 11.75
CA LYS A 47 -6.92 11.36 11.64
C LYS A 47 -7.46 11.01 10.26
N TRP A 48 -6.62 11.12 9.23
CA TRP A 48 -7.00 10.81 7.84
C TRP A 48 -6.72 9.36 7.44
N LEU A 49 -6.07 8.59 8.29
CA LEU A 49 -5.77 7.17 8.01
C LEU A 49 -7.04 6.35 7.76
N LYS A 50 -8.12 6.69 8.43
CA LYS A 50 -9.41 6.01 8.28
C LYS A 50 -10.03 6.18 6.88
N ASP A 51 -9.54 7.15 6.09
CA ASP A 51 -10.02 7.36 4.72
C ASP A 51 -9.56 6.23 3.80
N MET A 52 -8.48 5.54 4.16
CA MET A 52 -8.11 4.26 3.55
C MET A 52 -8.96 3.16 4.17
N ARG A 53 -10.21 3.05 3.74
CA ARG A 53 -11.27 2.31 4.42
C ARG A 53 -11.00 0.82 4.60
N GLN A 54 -10.46 0.15 3.58
CA GLN A 54 -10.17 -1.28 3.67
C GLN A 54 -9.01 -1.54 4.61
N TRP A 55 -7.91 -0.77 4.45
CA TRP A 55 -6.76 -0.89 5.34
C TRP A 55 -7.15 -0.61 6.79
N TRP A 56 -7.90 0.47 7.02
CA TRP A 56 -8.33 0.87 8.36
C TRP A 56 -9.16 -0.22 9.03
N ARG A 57 -10.13 -0.75 8.31
CA ARG A 57 -11.01 -1.79 8.83
C ARG A 57 -10.27 -3.08 9.15
N LYS A 58 -9.32 -3.47 8.27
CA LYS A 58 -8.62 -4.75 8.38
C LYS A 58 -7.46 -4.72 9.36
N SER A 59 -6.77 -3.58 9.48
CA SER A 59 -5.54 -3.49 10.28
C SER A 59 -5.42 -2.19 11.05
N GLY A 60 -5.63 -1.05 10.39
CA GLY A 60 -5.15 0.25 10.85
C GLY A 60 -5.71 0.68 12.20
N ARG A 61 -6.99 0.47 12.44
CA ARG A 61 -7.63 0.95 13.67
C ARG A 61 -7.07 0.27 14.93
N ASP A 62 -6.47 -0.90 14.77
CA ASP A 62 -5.90 -1.68 15.89
C ASP A 62 -4.39 -1.44 16.04
N LEU A 63 -3.80 -0.58 15.21
CA LEU A 63 -2.37 -0.30 15.25
C LEU A 63 -2.07 1.01 15.96
N ALA A 64 -1.00 0.99 16.75
CA ALA A 64 -0.42 2.22 17.30
C ALA A 64 0.55 2.79 16.27
N MET A 65 0.30 4.00 15.80
CA MET A 65 1.15 4.65 14.80
C MET A 65 2.23 5.50 15.47
N PRO A 66 3.41 5.64 14.88
CA PRO A 66 3.90 4.94 13.70
C PRO A 66 4.33 3.50 13.98
N VAL A 67 4.35 2.67 12.92
CA VAL A 67 4.81 1.28 13.00
C VAL A 67 6.19 1.18 12.35
N ASP A 68 7.18 0.71 13.06
CA ASP A 68 8.55 0.58 12.56
C ASP A 68 8.61 -0.34 11.34
N GLY A 69 9.35 0.09 10.32
CA GLY A 69 9.51 -0.66 9.08
C GLY A 69 8.31 -0.62 8.15
N VAL A 70 7.20 -0.02 8.58
CA VAL A 70 5.94 0.08 7.82
C VAL A 70 5.59 1.53 7.53
N SER A 71 5.63 2.40 8.54
CA SER A 71 5.22 3.80 8.39
C SER A 71 6.26 4.64 7.65
N GLY A 72 5.78 5.50 6.78
CA GLY A 72 6.60 6.45 6.02
C GLY A 72 5.80 7.69 5.65
N ALA A 73 6.50 8.66 5.03
CA ALA A 73 5.88 9.92 4.62
C ALA A 73 5.15 9.79 3.28
N THR A 74 4.16 10.65 3.06
CA THR A 74 3.47 10.76 1.77
C THR A 74 4.45 11.09 0.64
N ARG A 75 4.09 10.71 -0.59
CA ARG A 75 4.92 10.90 -1.78
C ARG A 75 4.25 11.87 -2.76
N ALA A 76 5.08 12.62 -3.45
CA ALA A 76 4.63 13.52 -4.52
C ALA A 76 4.19 12.74 -5.77
N PRO A 77 3.45 13.37 -6.71
CA PRO A 77 3.17 12.74 -8.00
C PRO A 77 4.45 12.27 -8.69
N GLY A 78 4.37 11.12 -9.36
CA GLY A 78 5.48 10.50 -10.06
C GLY A 78 5.59 9.01 -9.76
N GLU A 79 6.61 8.37 -10.31
CA GLU A 79 6.90 6.97 -10.07
C GLU A 79 7.84 6.81 -8.88
N HIS A 80 7.47 5.94 -7.96
CA HIS A 80 8.25 5.64 -6.77
C HIS A 80 8.56 4.15 -6.70
N THR A 81 9.80 3.82 -6.36
CA THR A 81 10.19 2.44 -6.10
C THR A 81 10.25 2.24 -4.59
N LEU A 82 9.42 1.33 -4.09
CA LEU A 82 9.38 0.97 -2.68
C LEU A 82 9.92 -0.45 -2.54
N THR A 83 10.82 -0.67 -1.59
CA THR A 83 11.41 -1.98 -1.35
C THR A 83 11.03 -2.46 0.06
N PHE A 84 10.75 -3.75 0.17
CA PHE A 84 10.30 -4.35 1.41
C PHE A 84 11.16 -5.58 1.76
N PRO A 85 12.40 -5.36 2.22
CA PRO A 85 13.28 -6.49 2.53
C PRO A 85 12.72 -7.41 3.63
N GLY A 86 11.96 -6.86 4.56
CA GLY A 86 11.29 -7.66 5.60
C GLY A 86 10.17 -8.55 5.08
N ALA A 87 9.65 -8.27 3.88
CA ALA A 87 8.56 -9.07 3.31
C ALA A 87 8.99 -10.50 3.00
N LYS A 88 10.27 -10.73 2.71
CA LYS A 88 10.76 -12.08 2.46
C LYS A 88 10.56 -12.98 3.68
N ALA A 89 10.90 -12.50 4.87
CA ALA A 89 10.70 -13.26 6.11
C ALA A 89 9.22 -13.58 6.34
N LEU A 90 8.34 -12.65 5.99
CA LEU A 90 6.91 -12.85 6.07
C LEU A 90 6.43 -13.93 5.09
N LEU A 91 6.87 -13.84 3.83
CA LEU A 91 6.51 -14.79 2.78
C LEU A 91 7.02 -16.19 3.07
N ASP A 92 8.24 -16.32 3.59
CA ASP A 92 8.85 -17.62 3.88
C ASP A 92 8.07 -18.45 4.91
N LYS A 93 7.22 -17.80 5.69
CA LYS A 93 6.35 -18.45 6.67
C LYS A 93 5.01 -18.89 6.11
N LEU A 94 4.69 -18.50 4.88
CA LEU A 94 3.39 -18.76 4.29
C LEU A 94 3.34 -20.13 3.60
N PRO A 95 2.21 -20.85 3.71
CA PRO A 95 2.00 -22.05 2.92
C PRO A 95 1.90 -21.72 1.43
N ALA A 96 2.14 -22.70 0.59
CA ALA A 96 1.98 -22.55 -0.86
C ALA A 96 0.52 -22.20 -1.18
N GLY A 97 0.32 -21.29 -2.11
CA GLY A 97 -1.01 -20.89 -2.53
C GLY A 97 -1.03 -19.54 -3.22
N GLU A 98 -2.22 -19.04 -3.44
CA GLU A 98 -2.45 -17.73 -4.06
C GLU A 98 -2.54 -16.64 -3.00
N TYR A 99 -1.84 -15.54 -3.29
CA TYR A 99 -1.82 -14.34 -2.46
C TYR A 99 -1.97 -13.12 -3.34
N GLN A 100 -2.16 -11.97 -2.73
CA GLN A 100 -2.21 -10.71 -3.46
C GLN A 100 -1.59 -9.59 -2.67
N VAL A 101 -0.92 -8.67 -3.39
CA VAL A 101 -0.51 -7.38 -2.85
C VAL A 101 -1.67 -6.42 -3.08
N VAL A 102 -2.11 -5.76 -2.04
CA VAL A 102 -3.20 -4.78 -2.12
C VAL A 102 -2.63 -3.40 -1.85
N VAL A 103 -2.97 -2.45 -2.70
CA VAL A 103 -2.56 -1.04 -2.55
C VAL A 103 -3.82 -0.20 -2.49
N GLU A 104 -3.97 0.57 -1.44
CA GLU A 104 -5.08 1.51 -1.27
C GLU A 104 -4.53 2.91 -1.16
N ALA A 105 -5.13 3.86 -1.88
CA ALA A 105 -4.78 5.26 -1.82
C ALA A 105 -6.03 6.09 -1.53
N ALA A 106 -5.88 7.13 -0.71
CA ALA A 106 -6.95 8.06 -0.40
C ALA A 106 -6.37 9.47 -0.25
N ARG A 107 -7.02 10.46 -0.84
CA ARG A 107 -6.64 11.86 -0.73
C ARG A 107 -7.60 12.61 0.18
N GLU A 108 -7.04 13.48 1.04
CA GLU A 108 -7.84 14.42 1.80
C GLU A 108 -8.67 15.28 0.84
N ALA A 109 -9.97 15.39 1.09
CA ALA A 109 -10.93 16.08 0.23
C ALA A 109 -10.91 15.58 -1.23
N GLY A 110 -10.54 14.33 -1.45
CA GLY A 110 -10.46 13.73 -2.77
C GLY A 110 -11.04 12.33 -2.82
N GLY A 111 -10.59 11.55 -3.80
CA GLY A 111 -11.06 10.19 -4.04
C GLY A 111 -10.29 9.13 -3.25
N ARG A 112 -10.68 7.90 -3.53
CA ARG A 112 -10.07 6.72 -2.96
C ARG A 112 -10.04 5.62 -4.04
N GLU A 113 -8.96 4.85 -4.06
CA GLU A 113 -8.81 3.76 -5.02
C GLU A 113 -8.08 2.57 -4.38
N LEU A 114 -8.41 1.38 -4.81
CA LEU A 114 -7.78 0.15 -4.35
C LEU A 114 -7.43 -0.71 -5.56
N VAL A 115 -6.18 -1.22 -5.56
CA VAL A 115 -5.66 -2.08 -6.63
C VAL A 115 -5.16 -3.37 -6.00
N ARG A 116 -5.51 -4.51 -6.60
CA ARG A 116 -5.04 -5.83 -6.18
C ARG A 116 -4.14 -6.44 -7.23
N VAL A 117 -3.00 -6.98 -6.78
CA VAL A 117 -2.01 -7.61 -7.67
C VAL A 117 -1.80 -9.05 -7.20
N PRO A 118 -2.38 -10.04 -7.90
CA PRO A 118 -2.29 -11.43 -7.48
C PRO A 118 -0.94 -12.06 -7.85
N PHE A 119 -0.49 -13.02 -7.04
CA PHE A 119 0.68 -13.83 -7.33
C PHE A 119 0.55 -15.19 -6.64
N GLN A 120 1.37 -16.13 -7.07
CA GLN A 120 1.43 -17.46 -6.44
C GLN A 120 2.73 -17.63 -5.67
N TRP A 121 2.66 -18.22 -4.50
CA TRP A 121 3.79 -18.50 -3.64
C TRP A 121 3.93 -20.01 -3.45
N PRO A 122 5.12 -20.62 -3.45
CA PRO A 122 6.42 -19.97 -3.69
C PRO A 122 6.65 -19.64 -5.17
N LEU A 123 7.64 -18.75 -5.40
CA LEU A 123 8.00 -18.33 -6.75
C LEU A 123 8.97 -19.32 -7.38
N LYS A 124 8.74 -19.66 -8.67
CA LYS A 124 9.68 -20.46 -9.46
C LYS A 124 10.79 -19.61 -10.04
N SER A 125 10.47 -18.36 -10.37
CA SER A 125 11.43 -17.41 -10.95
C SER A 125 10.99 -16.00 -10.58
N ALA A 126 11.87 -15.02 -10.84
CA ALA A 126 11.53 -13.62 -10.67
C ALA A 126 10.33 -13.24 -11.54
N GLN A 127 9.41 -12.47 -10.98
CA GLN A 127 8.20 -12.02 -11.66
C GLN A 127 8.02 -10.52 -11.52
N SER A 128 7.42 -9.93 -12.54
CA SER A 128 6.99 -8.53 -12.53
C SER A 128 5.52 -8.52 -12.90
N VAL A 129 4.64 -8.19 -11.96
CA VAL A 129 3.19 -8.25 -12.16
C VAL A 129 2.65 -6.82 -12.18
N PRO A 130 2.13 -6.37 -13.35
CA PRO A 130 1.58 -5.04 -13.47
C PRO A 130 0.10 -4.99 -13.10
N ALA A 131 -0.32 -3.84 -12.62
CA ALA A 131 -1.71 -3.48 -12.47
C ALA A 131 -1.84 -1.98 -12.68
N LYS A 132 -3.06 -1.49 -12.84
CA LYS A 132 -3.27 -0.07 -13.08
C LYS A 132 -4.51 0.42 -12.37
N GLY A 133 -4.37 1.57 -11.71
CA GLY A 133 -5.51 2.30 -11.16
C GLY A 133 -6.19 3.15 -12.22
N LYS A 134 -7.24 3.83 -11.82
CA LYS A 134 -8.07 4.65 -12.73
C LYS A 134 -7.93 6.14 -12.49
N GLU A 135 -7.73 6.57 -11.24
CA GLU A 135 -7.72 7.98 -10.86
C GLU A 135 -6.66 8.29 -9.80
N GLU A 136 -6.76 7.69 -8.64
CA GLU A 136 -5.87 7.99 -7.50
C GLU A 136 -4.54 7.25 -7.57
N LEU A 137 -4.51 6.13 -8.30
CA LEU A 137 -3.31 5.36 -8.57
C LEU A 137 -3.12 5.22 -10.07
N GLY A 138 -1.88 5.33 -10.53
CA GLY A 138 -1.51 5.03 -11.90
C GLY A 138 -1.03 3.58 -12.03
N ASN A 139 0.12 3.37 -12.68
CA ASN A 139 0.70 2.04 -12.83
C ASN A 139 1.23 1.54 -11.50
N VAL A 140 0.89 0.30 -11.17
CA VAL A 140 1.40 -0.42 -10.00
C VAL A 140 2.10 -1.66 -10.51
N VAL A 141 3.38 -1.81 -10.23
CA VAL A 141 4.15 -2.99 -10.64
C VAL A 141 4.75 -3.62 -9.41
N VAL A 142 4.41 -4.87 -9.18
CA VAL A 142 4.96 -5.67 -8.07
C VAL A 142 6.06 -6.55 -8.64
N GLN A 143 7.29 -6.37 -8.15
CA GLN A 143 8.44 -7.17 -8.54
C GLN A 143 8.73 -8.16 -7.42
N LEU A 144 8.71 -9.44 -7.77
CA LEU A 144 8.89 -10.56 -6.84
C LEU A 144 10.12 -11.34 -7.24
N LYS A 145 10.92 -11.70 -6.25
CA LYS A 145 12.14 -12.55 -6.45
C LYS A 145 12.06 -13.74 -5.51
N PRO A 146 12.47 -14.95 -6.01
CA PRO A 146 12.52 -16.13 -5.17
C PRO A 146 13.48 -15.98 -3.99
#